data_b25e3ccff72bfc2cb623a33db84c6967
#
_entry.id   b25e3ccff72bfc2cb623a33db84c6967
#
_cell.length_a   1.000
_cell.length_b   1.000
_cell.length_c   1.000
_cell.angle_alpha   90.00
_cell.angle_beta   90.00
_cell.angle_gamma   90.00
#
_symmetry.space_group_name_H-M   'P 1'
#
loop_
_entity.id
_entity.type
_entity.pdbx_description
1 polymer ?
#
loop_
_entity_poly.entity_id
_entity_poly.type
_entity_poly.pdbx_seq_one_letter_code
_entity_poly.pdbx_strand_id
1 'polypeptide(L)'
;MQRSITRALLGLAAISLLFAGPAATAANAAGSASPPSPEIVGGTTASINDYPSIVAVNQANGGNWCGGILVAPNKVLTAAHCVDGRSTSFFSVNGGSANRTGGPDTARVTNIWMNPGYKSSTYQGDFAILTLSKNFSGPVATMETNPSVYAAGTQAMVLGWGDTRSGAGNYQNQLRKVTVPIVSNSDCSSAYGGGYYQDSMVCAGYPQGGKDSCQADSGGPLVINGRLVGIVSWGSGCAQPNAYGVYTRVTTYVNQIKARL
;
A
#
# COMPACT_ATOMS: atom_id res chain seq x y z
N MET A 1 39.68 60.94 37.18
CA MET A 1 40.66 60.60 38.25
C MET A 1 41.16 59.23 37.92
N GLN A 2 42.30 59.10 37.28
CA GLN A 2 43.61 58.72 37.82
C GLN A 2 43.56 57.36 38.57
N ARG A 3 44.36 56.35 38.30
CA ARG A 3 45.73 56.26 37.73
C ARG A 3 46.01 54.83 37.29
N SER A 4 46.83 54.70 36.24
CA SER A 4 47.64 53.54 35.86
C SER A 4 48.50 53.00 37.00
N ILE A 5 48.90 51.76 36.93
CA ILE A 5 50.29 51.31 37.18
C ILE A 5 50.53 49.98 36.43
N THR A 6 51.51 50.03 35.57
CA THR A 6 52.24 48.98 34.87
C THR A 6 53.25 48.31 35.82
N ARG A 7 53.47 46.98 35.68
CA ARG A 7 54.81 46.38 35.89
C ARG A 7 54.92 45.01 35.20
N ALA A 8 55.88 44.92 34.32
CA ALA A 8 56.42 43.75 33.70
C ALA A 8 57.40 43.01 34.62
N LEU A 9 57.67 41.74 34.34
CA LEU A 9 58.99 41.09 34.35
C LEU A 9 58.92 39.62 34.01
N LEU A 10 59.57 39.27 32.89
CA LEU A 10 60.59 38.19 32.68
C LEU A 10 60.28 36.82 33.33
N GLY A 11 60.06 35.76 32.59
CA GLY A 11 61.01 35.09 31.67
C GLY A 11 61.51 33.80 32.27
N LEU A 12 61.16 32.67 31.65
CA LEU A 12 62.03 31.47 31.67
C LEU A 12 61.54 30.50 30.56
N ALA A 13 62.41 30.26 29.62
CA ALA A 13 62.22 29.32 28.53
C ALA A 13 62.48 27.90 29.07
N ALA A 14 61.54 27.00 28.86
CA ALA A 14 61.75 25.54 29.01
C ALA A 14 61.52 24.92 27.66
N ILE A 15 62.59 24.41 27.06
CA ILE A 15 62.57 23.62 25.82
C ILE A 15 62.06 22.21 26.18
N SER A 16 60.90 21.83 25.68
CA SER A 16 60.40 20.44 25.74
C SER A 16 60.42 19.86 24.35
N LEU A 17 61.18 18.82 24.19
CA LEU A 17 61.28 18.02 22.98
C LEU A 17 59.93 17.36 22.66
N LEU A 18 59.42 17.64 21.51
CA LEU A 18 58.23 16.97 20.92
C LEU A 18 58.65 15.62 20.28
N PHE A 19 58.25 14.52 20.86
CA PHE A 19 58.22 13.24 20.16
C PHE A 19 56.96 13.20 19.31
N ALA A 20 57.08 13.34 18.01
CA ALA A 20 56.01 13.10 17.06
C ALA A 20 55.86 11.61 16.82
N GLY A 21 54.87 10.98 17.44
CA GLY A 21 54.41 9.63 17.03
C GLY A 21 53.43 9.73 15.87
N PRO A 22 53.43 8.77 14.91
CA PRO A 22 52.48 8.81 13.83
C PRO A 22 51.04 8.52 14.34
N ALA A 23 50.17 9.47 14.17
CA ALA A 23 48.75 9.28 14.40
C ALA A 23 48.19 8.40 13.28
N ALA A 24 47.87 7.15 13.61
CA ALA A 24 47.06 6.31 12.74
C ALA A 24 45.63 6.86 12.68
N THR A 25 45.27 7.48 11.59
CA THR A 25 43.89 7.85 11.31
C THR A 25 43.12 6.58 10.98
N ALA A 26 42.38 6.02 11.96
CA ALA A 26 41.34 5.05 11.71
C ALA A 26 40.21 5.75 10.93
N ALA A 27 40.17 5.54 9.62
CA ALA A 27 39.04 5.91 8.81
C ALA A 27 37.84 5.04 9.23
N ASN A 28 36.95 5.59 10.06
CA ASN A 28 35.64 5.00 10.28
C ASN A 28 34.86 5.17 8.97
N ALA A 29 34.84 4.11 8.16
CA ALA A 29 33.83 3.94 7.12
C ALA A 29 32.50 3.66 7.82
N ALA A 30 31.87 4.70 8.36
CA ALA A 30 30.46 4.69 8.66
C ALA A 30 29.75 4.62 7.32
N GLY A 31 29.40 3.41 6.88
CA GLY A 31 28.44 3.21 5.81
C GLY A 31 27.17 3.95 6.21
N SER A 32 26.89 5.06 5.57
CA SER A 32 25.62 5.74 5.66
C SER A 32 24.57 4.80 5.06
N ALA A 33 23.95 3.95 5.90
CA ALA A 33 22.69 3.32 5.55
C ALA A 33 21.72 4.47 5.30
N SER A 34 21.34 4.67 4.05
CA SER A 34 20.25 5.56 3.71
C SER A 34 19.04 5.18 4.57
N PRO A 35 18.34 6.14 5.20
CA PRO A 35 17.14 5.81 5.95
C PRO A 35 16.19 5.06 5.01
N PRO A 36 15.51 3.98 5.45
CA PRO A 36 14.58 3.25 4.61
C PRO A 36 13.56 4.23 4.06
N SER A 37 13.42 4.28 2.74
CA SER A 37 12.41 5.09 2.08
C SER A 37 11.04 4.66 2.61
N PRO A 38 10.15 5.60 2.98
CA PRO A 38 8.79 5.24 3.37
C PRO A 38 8.10 4.55 2.18
N GLU A 39 7.57 3.38 2.43
CA GLU A 39 6.98 2.47 1.42
C GLU A 39 5.56 2.17 1.84
N ILE A 40 4.56 1.71 0.93
CA ILE A 40 3.23 1.34 1.42
C ILE A 40 3.33 1.38 2.92
N VAL A 41 2.69 2.21 3.63
CA VAL A 41 3.19 2.66 4.93
C VAL A 41 3.79 1.51 5.75
N GLY A 42 5.11 1.54 5.98
CA GLY A 42 5.84 0.45 6.67
C GLY A 42 6.03 -0.86 5.88
N GLY A 43 5.84 -0.83 4.56
CA GLY A 43 6.04 -1.97 3.67
C GLY A 43 7.44 -2.08 3.05
N THR A 44 7.57 -2.94 2.06
CA THR A 44 8.78 -3.20 1.27
C THR A 44 8.48 -3.28 -0.22
N THR A 45 9.50 -3.13 -1.06
CA THR A 45 9.40 -3.40 -2.50
C THR A 45 8.90 -4.84 -2.72
N ALA A 46 8.01 -5.01 -3.69
CA ALA A 46 7.47 -6.30 -4.08
C ALA A 46 7.87 -6.67 -5.51
N SER A 47 7.98 -7.98 -5.75
CA SER A 47 8.05 -8.56 -7.08
C SER A 47 6.63 -8.77 -7.60
N ILE A 48 6.43 -8.72 -8.93
CA ILE A 48 5.17 -9.15 -9.53
C ILE A 48 4.86 -10.62 -9.21
N ASN A 49 5.87 -11.44 -8.97
CA ASN A 49 5.73 -12.86 -8.61
C ASN A 49 5.19 -13.06 -7.18
N ASP A 50 5.18 -12.04 -6.32
CA ASP A 50 4.56 -12.12 -5.00
C ASP A 50 3.03 -12.28 -5.11
N TYR A 51 2.42 -11.64 -6.14
CA TYR A 51 1.01 -11.83 -6.50
C TYR A 51 0.77 -11.42 -7.97
N PRO A 52 1.01 -12.33 -8.93
CA PRO A 52 1.06 -11.97 -10.36
C PRO A 52 -0.29 -11.62 -10.98
N SER A 53 -1.40 -11.83 -10.25
CA SER A 53 -2.75 -11.40 -10.67
C SER A 53 -3.03 -9.92 -10.38
N ILE A 54 -2.12 -9.20 -9.68
CA ILE A 54 -2.31 -7.77 -9.43
C ILE A 54 -2.17 -6.97 -10.73
N VAL A 55 -3.01 -5.97 -10.90
CA VAL A 55 -2.96 -5.03 -12.02
C VAL A 55 -3.08 -3.60 -11.53
N ALA A 56 -2.49 -2.66 -12.25
CA ALA A 56 -2.67 -1.24 -12.01
C ALA A 56 -3.85 -0.72 -12.86
N VAL A 57 -4.82 -0.09 -12.22
CA VAL A 57 -5.92 0.63 -12.88
C VAL A 57 -5.53 2.10 -12.92
N ASN A 58 -5.10 2.55 -14.09
CA ASN A 58 -4.59 3.90 -14.31
C ASN A 58 -5.63 4.78 -14.99
N GLN A 59 -5.45 6.09 -14.93
CA GLN A 59 -6.09 7.00 -15.87
C GLN A 59 -5.54 6.76 -17.29
N ALA A 60 -6.35 7.02 -18.30
CA ALA A 60 -5.94 6.81 -19.70
C ALA A 60 -4.71 7.63 -20.13
N ASN A 61 -4.44 8.73 -19.43
CA ASN A 61 -3.24 9.57 -19.60
C ASN A 61 -2.00 9.05 -18.84
N GLY A 62 -2.08 7.88 -18.19
CA GLY A 62 -1.02 7.27 -17.42
C GLY A 62 -0.95 7.69 -15.93
N GLY A 63 -1.85 8.58 -15.47
CA GLY A 63 -1.94 8.95 -14.07
C GLY A 63 -2.31 7.76 -13.17
N ASN A 64 -1.76 7.69 -11.95
CA ASN A 64 -2.15 6.68 -10.98
C ASN A 64 -3.61 6.89 -10.56
N TRP A 65 -4.33 5.78 -10.32
CA TRP A 65 -5.73 5.85 -9.90
C TRP A 65 -6.04 4.83 -8.81
N CYS A 66 -6.04 3.54 -9.15
CA CYS A 66 -6.43 2.44 -8.26
C CYS A 66 -5.61 1.18 -8.59
N GLY A 67 -5.67 0.19 -7.71
CA GLY A 67 -5.29 -1.18 -8.00
C GLY A 67 -6.44 -2.00 -8.55
N GLY A 68 -6.13 -3.23 -8.94
CA GLY A 68 -7.11 -4.22 -9.38
C GLY A 68 -6.53 -5.63 -9.35
N ILE A 69 -7.38 -6.60 -9.59
CA ILE A 69 -7.05 -8.03 -9.56
C ILE A 69 -7.60 -8.69 -10.82
N LEU A 70 -6.76 -9.37 -11.58
CA LEU A 70 -7.19 -10.17 -12.73
C LEU A 70 -7.93 -11.41 -12.23
N VAL A 71 -9.23 -11.52 -12.49
CA VAL A 71 -10.10 -12.62 -12.03
C VAL A 71 -10.64 -13.50 -13.18
N ALA A 72 -10.47 -13.07 -14.42
CA ALA A 72 -10.55 -13.85 -15.65
C ALA A 72 -9.62 -13.21 -16.69
N PRO A 73 -9.29 -13.84 -17.82
CA PRO A 73 -8.30 -13.32 -18.77
C PRO A 73 -8.53 -11.86 -19.21
N ASN A 74 -9.78 -11.41 -19.28
CA ASN A 74 -10.15 -10.02 -19.62
C ASN A 74 -11.06 -9.37 -18.57
N LYS A 75 -11.06 -9.87 -17.32
CA LYS A 75 -11.88 -9.31 -16.23
C LYS A 75 -10.98 -8.90 -15.06
N VAL A 76 -11.14 -7.66 -14.67
CA VAL A 76 -10.42 -7.08 -13.51
C VAL A 76 -11.43 -6.71 -12.45
N LEU A 77 -11.23 -7.25 -11.25
CA LEU A 77 -11.94 -6.88 -10.04
C LEU A 77 -11.23 -5.67 -9.42
N THR A 78 -11.98 -4.64 -9.04
CA THR A 78 -11.50 -3.43 -8.38
C THR A 78 -12.55 -2.92 -7.40
N ALA A 79 -12.31 -1.81 -6.69
CA ALA A 79 -13.31 -1.17 -5.85
C ALA A 79 -14.35 -0.40 -6.69
N ALA A 80 -15.60 -0.39 -6.23
CA ALA A 80 -16.68 0.35 -6.90
C ALA A 80 -16.43 1.86 -6.88
N HIS A 81 -15.94 2.40 -5.75
CA HIS A 81 -15.62 3.82 -5.62
C HIS A 81 -14.53 4.28 -6.62
N CYS A 82 -13.69 3.38 -7.11
CA CYS A 82 -12.70 3.70 -8.15
C CYS A 82 -13.34 4.06 -9.49
N VAL A 83 -14.54 3.54 -9.76
CA VAL A 83 -15.20 3.63 -11.07
C VAL A 83 -16.50 4.43 -11.03
N ASP A 84 -17.00 4.75 -9.84
CA ASP A 84 -18.24 5.49 -9.64
C ASP A 84 -18.19 6.85 -10.36
N GLY A 85 -19.21 7.12 -11.18
CA GLY A 85 -19.29 8.33 -11.98
C GLY A 85 -18.26 8.45 -13.12
N ARG A 86 -17.52 7.37 -13.46
CA ARG A 86 -16.51 7.38 -14.54
C ARG A 86 -16.93 6.59 -15.75
N SER A 87 -16.54 7.09 -16.94
CA SER A 87 -16.70 6.35 -18.19
C SER A 87 -15.55 5.37 -18.43
N THR A 88 -15.76 4.37 -19.30
CA THR A 88 -14.72 3.39 -19.69
C THR A 88 -13.47 4.06 -20.27
N SER A 89 -13.64 5.18 -20.98
CA SER A 89 -12.53 5.92 -21.60
C SER A 89 -11.59 6.59 -20.61
N PHE A 90 -11.99 6.70 -19.33
CA PHE A 90 -11.15 7.24 -18.27
C PHE A 90 -10.00 6.30 -17.91
N PHE A 91 -10.13 4.99 -18.16
CA PHE A 91 -9.23 3.96 -17.63
C PHE A 91 -8.34 3.32 -18.68
N SER A 92 -7.12 3.02 -18.27
CA SER A 92 -6.23 2.02 -18.84
C SER A 92 -5.76 1.05 -17.76
N VAL A 93 -5.53 -0.22 -18.09
CA VAL A 93 -5.10 -1.25 -17.14
C VAL A 93 -3.76 -1.83 -17.59
N ASN A 94 -2.84 -1.96 -16.65
CA ASN A 94 -1.51 -2.55 -16.85
C ASN A 94 -1.30 -3.74 -15.93
N GLY A 95 -0.77 -4.84 -16.47
CA GLY A 95 -0.47 -6.07 -15.72
C GLY A 95 0.86 -6.70 -16.13
N GLY A 96 1.24 -7.74 -15.40
CA GLY A 96 2.45 -8.53 -15.67
C GLY A 96 3.77 -7.81 -15.36
N SER A 97 3.74 -6.72 -14.59
CA SER A 97 4.94 -5.94 -14.25
C SER A 97 4.85 -5.42 -12.81
N ALA A 98 5.98 -5.36 -12.12
CA ALA A 98 6.09 -4.64 -10.86
C ALA A 98 6.07 -3.12 -11.06
N ASN A 99 6.35 -2.62 -12.26
CA ASN A 99 6.14 -1.23 -12.59
C ASN A 99 4.67 -0.98 -12.93
N ARG A 100 4.11 0.09 -12.38
CA ARG A 100 2.71 0.49 -12.56
C ARG A 100 2.34 0.72 -14.02
N THR A 101 3.28 1.16 -14.83
CA THR A 101 3.12 1.38 -16.27
C THR A 101 4.16 0.58 -17.06
N GLY A 102 3.87 0.28 -18.34
CA GLY A 102 4.85 -0.34 -19.25
C GLY A 102 5.02 -1.86 -19.08
N GLY A 103 4.06 -2.56 -18.47
CA GLY A 103 4.05 -4.03 -18.43
C GLY A 103 3.69 -4.65 -19.80
N PRO A 104 3.88 -5.98 -19.97
CA PRO A 104 3.55 -6.72 -21.19
C PRO A 104 2.06 -6.68 -21.49
N ASP A 105 1.24 -6.59 -20.46
CA ASP A 105 -0.21 -6.54 -20.55
C ASP A 105 -0.70 -5.10 -20.36
N THR A 106 -1.25 -4.49 -21.41
CA THR A 106 -1.89 -3.16 -21.37
C THR A 106 -3.18 -3.20 -22.17
N ALA A 107 -4.29 -2.77 -21.59
CA ALA A 107 -5.60 -2.74 -22.26
C ALA A 107 -6.42 -1.52 -21.86
N ARG A 108 -7.36 -1.14 -22.73
CA ARG A 108 -8.45 -0.21 -22.39
C ARG A 108 -9.58 -0.98 -21.72
N VAL A 109 -10.39 -0.26 -20.96
CA VAL A 109 -11.65 -0.78 -20.41
C VAL A 109 -12.75 -0.59 -21.45
N THR A 110 -13.51 -1.66 -21.72
CA THR A 110 -14.64 -1.65 -22.67
C THR A 110 -16.00 -1.68 -21.99
N ASN A 111 -16.06 -2.20 -20.75
CA ASN A 111 -17.27 -2.21 -19.95
C ASN A 111 -16.94 -2.11 -18.46
N ILE A 112 -17.82 -1.46 -17.71
CA ILE A 112 -17.79 -1.37 -16.25
C ILE A 112 -19.08 -1.96 -15.72
N TRP A 113 -18.98 -3.01 -14.91
CA TRP A 113 -20.06 -3.49 -14.09
C TRP A 113 -19.77 -3.16 -12.63
N MET A 114 -20.57 -2.31 -12.03
CA MET A 114 -20.48 -1.97 -10.61
C MET A 114 -21.51 -2.80 -9.84
N ASN A 115 -21.14 -3.28 -8.67
CA ASN A 115 -22.07 -4.00 -7.81
C ASN A 115 -23.34 -3.16 -7.55
N PRO A 116 -24.54 -3.64 -7.91
CA PRO A 116 -25.78 -2.89 -7.66
C PRO A 116 -26.08 -2.64 -6.18
N GLY A 117 -25.45 -3.43 -5.28
CA GLY A 117 -25.54 -3.26 -3.84
C GLY A 117 -24.50 -2.29 -3.27
N TYR A 118 -23.67 -1.67 -4.09
CA TYR A 118 -22.72 -0.66 -3.62
C TYR A 118 -23.44 0.58 -3.08
N LYS A 119 -23.02 1.03 -1.91
CA LYS A 119 -23.52 2.25 -1.27
C LYS A 119 -22.38 3.24 -1.06
N SER A 120 -22.31 4.29 -1.84
CA SER A 120 -21.22 5.28 -1.81
C SER A 120 -21.07 5.99 -0.45
N SER A 121 -22.18 6.13 0.32
CA SER A 121 -22.16 6.76 1.64
C SER A 121 -21.55 5.89 2.73
N THR A 122 -21.49 4.58 2.55
CA THR A 122 -21.04 3.62 3.57
C THR A 122 -19.99 2.63 3.08
N TYR A 123 -19.64 2.66 1.80
CA TYR A 123 -18.75 1.71 1.12
C TYR A 123 -19.17 0.23 1.24
N GLN A 124 -20.44 -0.05 1.60
CA GLN A 124 -20.95 -1.42 1.57
C GLN A 124 -20.95 -1.95 0.14
N GLY A 125 -20.47 -3.19 -0.05
CA GLY A 125 -20.43 -3.82 -1.37
C GLY A 125 -19.51 -3.13 -2.37
N ASP A 126 -18.43 -2.53 -1.90
CA ASP A 126 -17.47 -1.74 -2.67
C ASP A 126 -16.61 -2.61 -3.58
N PHE A 127 -17.18 -3.07 -4.70
CA PHE A 127 -16.45 -3.74 -5.76
C PHE A 127 -17.12 -3.55 -7.12
N ALA A 128 -16.30 -3.62 -8.16
CA ALA A 128 -16.70 -3.50 -9.57
C ALA A 128 -15.86 -4.45 -10.42
N ILE A 129 -16.35 -4.79 -11.60
CA ILE A 129 -15.65 -5.59 -12.60
C ILE A 129 -15.48 -4.77 -13.88
N LEU A 130 -14.22 -4.63 -14.31
CA LEU A 130 -13.85 -4.03 -15.57
C LEU A 130 -13.69 -5.12 -16.63
N THR A 131 -14.28 -4.95 -17.80
CA THR A 131 -14.00 -5.78 -18.97
C THR A 131 -12.91 -5.10 -19.80
N LEU A 132 -11.85 -5.83 -20.11
CA LEU A 132 -10.72 -5.34 -20.89
C LEU A 132 -10.93 -5.57 -22.37
N SER A 133 -10.29 -4.75 -23.22
CA SER A 133 -10.33 -4.85 -24.70
C SER A 133 -9.56 -6.05 -25.26
N LYS A 134 -8.76 -6.74 -24.43
CA LYS A 134 -8.03 -7.96 -24.78
C LYS A 134 -7.76 -8.82 -23.55
N ASN A 135 -7.46 -10.09 -23.76
CA ASN A 135 -6.99 -10.98 -22.69
C ASN A 135 -5.58 -10.59 -22.24
N PHE A 136 -5.34 -10.69 -20.93
CA PHE A 136 -4.02 -10.63 -20.35
C PHE A 136 -3.42 -12.03 -20.27
N SER A 137 -2.09 -12.12 -20.29
CA SER A 137 -1.35 -13.37 -20.25
C SER A 137 -1.07 -13.86 -18.82
N GLY A 138 -1.22 -12.97 -17.82
CA GLY A 138 -0.96 -13.28 -16.42
C GLY A 138 -1.96 -14.27 -15.82
N PRO A 139 -1.59 -14.95 -14.71
CA PRO A 139 -2.49 -15.86 -14.02
C PRO A 139 -3.65 -15.10 -13.36
N VAL A 140 -4.81 -15.72 -13.34
CA VAL A 140 -6.00 -15.19 -12.67
C VAL A 140 -5.97 -15.53 -11.18
N ALA A 141 -6.50 -14.63 -10.36
CA ALA A 141 -6.58 -14.79 -8.92
C ALA A 141 -7.51 -15.93 -8.51
N THR A 142 -7.10 -16.71 -7.54
CA THR A 142 -7.99 -17.65 -6.84
C THR A 142 -8.64 -16.93 -5.68
N MET A 143 -9.96 -16.80 -5.70
CA MET A 143 -10.73 -16.21 -4.61
C MET A 143 -10.97 -17.21 -3.48
N GLU A 144 -10.90 -16.75 -2.24
CA GLU A 144 -11.24 -17.54 -1.07
C GLU A 144 -12.77 -17.66 -0.93
N THR A 145 -13.23 -18.83 -0.47
CA THR A 145 -14.65 -19.11 -0.25
C THR A 145 -14.98 -19.43 1.21
N ASN A 146 -13.97 -19.80 2.00
CA ASN A 146 -14.14 -20.14 3.40
C ASN A 146 -13.99 -18.91 4.31
N PRO A 147 -15.05 -18.48 5.02
CA PRO A 147 -14.99 -17.30 5.88
C PRO A 147 -14.10 -17.48 7.13
N SER A 148 -13.71 -18.71 7.49
CA SER A 148 -12.80 -18.94 8.62
C SER A 148 -11.41 -18.34 8.41
N VAL A 149 -11.06 -17.97 7.18
CA VAL A 149 -9.79 -17.30 6.83
C VAL A 149 -9.60 -15.96 7.57
N TYR A 150 -10.70 -15.33 8.01
CA TYR A 150 -10.67 -14.04 8.71
C TYR A 150 -10.52 -14.16 10.23
N ALA A 151 -9.95 -15.25 10.73
CA ALA A 151 -9.61 -15.35 12.15
C ALA A 151 -8.65 -14.22 12.55
N ALA A 152 -8.95 -13.55 13.66
CA ALA A 152 -8.10 -12.45 14.15
C ALA A 152 -6.64 -12.90 14.35
N GLY A 153 -5.70 -12.05 13.95
CA GLY A 153 -4.26 -12.34 13.98
C GLY A 153 -3.73 -13.07 12.75
N THR A 154 -4.60 -13.61 11.86
CA THR A 154 -4.15 -14.21 10.59
C THR A 154 -3.41 -13.17 9.76
N GLN A 155 -2.20 -13.52 9.31
CA GLN A 155 -1.37 -12.61 8.52
C GLN A 155 -1.88 -12.54 7.08
N ALA A 156 -2.12 -11.33 6.62
CA ALA A 156 -2.55 -11.02 5.26
C ALA A 156 -1.56 -10.07 4.59
N MET A 157 -1.33 -10.23 3.31
CA MET A 157 -0.47 -9.37 2.50
C MET A 157 -1.33 -8.42 1.68
N VAL A 158 -1.01 -7.12 1.74
CA VAL A 158 -1.54 -6.07 0.87
C VAL A 158 -0.48 -5.70 -0.14
N LEU A 159 -0.87 -5.49 -1.39
CA LEU A 159 0.03 -5.04 -2.45
C LEU A 159 -0.59 -3.87 -3.22
N GLY A 160 0.27 -2.96 -3.70
CA GLY A 160 -0.17 -1.84 -4.54
C GLY A 160 0.94 -0.84 -4.87
N TRP A 161 0.53 0.26 -5.50
CA TRP A 161 1.38 1.37 -5.95
C TRP A 161 0.97 2.70 -5.31
N GLY A 162 0.25 2.65 -4.21
CA GLY A 162 -0.27 3.81 -3.53
C GLY A 162 0.76 4.65 -2.80
N ASP A 163 0.26 5.64 -2.10
CA ASP A 163 1.05 6.54 -1.29
C ASP A 163 1.81 5.81 -0.18
N THR A 164 2.98 6.31 0.12
CA THR A 164 3.83 5.83 1.20
C THR A 164 3.62 6.57 2.52
N ARG A 165 2.82 7.64 2.48
CA ARG A 165 2.34 8.42 3.62
C ARG A 165 0.99 9.03 3.28
N SER A 166 0.09 9.09 4.25
CA SER A 166 -1.25 9.65 4.07
C SER A 166 -1.22 11.06 3.44
N GLY A 167 -1.90 11.21 2.30
CA GLY A 167 -2.08 12.48 1.60
C GLY A 167 -0.82 13.08 0.99
N ALA A 168 0.27 12.32 0.83
CA ALA A 168 1.53 12.84 0.28
C ALA A 168 1.49 13.04 -1.24
N GLY A 169 0.58 12.35 -1.97
CA GLY A 169 0.57 12.35 -3.44
C GLY A 169 1.82 11.71 -4.04
N ASN A 170 2.54 10.92 -3.23
CA ASN A 170 3.82 10.29 -3.62
C ASN A 170 3.58 8.85 -4.09
N TYR A 171 2.80 8.71 -5.14
CA TYR A 171 2.46 7.41 -5.72
C TYR A 171 3.69 6.69 -6.28
N GLN A 172 3.75 5.39 -6.01
CA GLN A 172 4.90 4.59 -6.39
C GLN A 172 4.77 4.06 -7.83
N ASN A 173 5.87 4.07 -8.57
CA ASN A 173 5.93 3.35 -9.84
C ASN A 173 6.27 1.87 -9.62
N GLN A 174 7.05 1.56 -8.59
CA GLN A 174 7.45 0.21 -8.19
C GLN A 174 6.40 -0.39 -7.24
N LEU A 175 5.97 -1.63 -7.50
CA LEU A 175 5.06 -2.39 -6.65
C LEU A 175 5.60 -2.53 -5.22
N ARG A 176 4.73 -2.38 -4.25
CA ARG A 176 5.00 -2.49 -2.82
C ARG A 176 4.11 -3.53 -2.17
N LYS A 177 4.55 -4.07 -1.03
CA LYS A 177 3.76 -4.97 -0.20
C LYS A 177 3.95 -4.68 1.28
N VAL A 178 2.93 -4.97 2.06
CA VAL A 178 2.98 -4.98 3.53
C VAL A 178 2.20 -6.18 4.07
N THR A 179 2.68 -6.75 5.16
CA THR A 179 1.94 -7.78 5.88
C THR A 179 1.29 -7.17 7.11
N VAL A 180 0.00 -7.41 7.26
CA VAL A 180 -0.86 -6.92 8.35
C VAL A 180 -1.74 -8.05 8.90
N PRO A 181 -2.01 -8.11 10.21
CA PRO A 181 -2.93 -9.09 10.77
C PRO A 181 -4.39 -8.73 10.49
N ILE A 182 -5.23 -9.75 10.29
CA ILE A 182 -6.68 -9.59 10.35
C ILE A 182 -7.07 -9.11 11.76
N VAL A 183 -7.94 -8.13 11.82
CA VAL A 183 -8.47 -7.55 13.06
C VAL A 183 -9.80 -8.20 13.41
N SER A 184 -10.08 -8.38 14.70
CA SER A 184 -11.37 -8.93 15.15
C SER A 184 -12.53 -7.98 14.75
N ASN A 185 -13.73 -8.55 14.54
CA ASN A 185 -14.92 -7.73 14.27
C ASN A 185 -15.21 -6.75 15.42
N SER A 186 -14.94 -7.16 16.68
CA SER A 186 -15.13 -6.30 17.84
C SER A 186 -14.20 -5.08 17.83
N ASP A 187 -12.90 -5.28 17.55
CA ASP A 187 -11.93 -4.19 17.52
C ASP A 187 -12.19 -3.25 16.34
N CYS A 188 -12.55 -3.82 15.18
CA CYS A 188 -12.93 -3.03 14.01
C CYS A 188 -14.21 -2.21 14.27
N SER A 189 -15.23 -2.81 14.92
CA SER A 189 -16.44 -2.09 15.35
C SER A 189 -16.13 -1.01 16.37
N SER A 190 -15.20 -1.24 17.27
CA SER A 190 -14.77 -0.23 18.25
C SER A 190 -14.07 0.95 17.57
N ALA A 191 -13.30 0.70 16.51
CA ALA A 191 -12.61 1.74 15.75
C ALA A 191 -13.55 2.59 14.88
N TYR A 192 -14.57 1.98 14.28
CA TYR A 192 -15.38 2.62 13.22
C TYR A 192 -16.87 2.72 13.51
N GLY A 193 -17.35 2.12 14.60
CA GLY A 193 -18.77 2.18 15.01
C GLY A 193 -19.72 1.73 13.88
N GLY A 194 -20.74 2.52 13.62
CA GLY A 194 -21.74 2.25 12.59
C GLY A 194 -21.23 2.35 11.15
N GLY A 195 -19.97 2.71 10.93
CA GLY A 195 -19.32 2.70 9.60
C GLY A 195 -18.80 1.33 9.19
N TYR A 196 -18.63 0.38 10.12
CA TYR A 196 -18.16 -0.96 9.83
C TYR A 196 -19.31 -1.97 9.76
N TYR A 197 -19.36 -2.73 8.67
CA TYR A 197 -20.36 -3.76 8.40
C TYR A 197 -19.70 -5.13 8.28
N GLN A 198 -19.65 -5.89 9.37
CA GLN A 198 -18.89 -7.15 9.49
C GLN A 198 -19.22 -8.21 8.43
N ASP A 199 -20.46 -8.20 7.89
CA ASP A 199 -20.89 -9.20 6.88
C ASP A 199 -20.31 -8.88 5.49
N SER A 200 -19.93 -7.64 5.23
CA SER A 200 -19.45 -7.16 3.93
C SER A 200 -18.02 -6.62 3.94
N MET A 201 -17.45 -6.42 5.14
CA MET A 201 -16.13 -5.81 5.34
C MET A 201 -15.26 -6.69 6.24
N VAL A 202 -13.96 -6.50 6.14
CA VAL A 202 -12.94 -7.02 7.06
C VAL A 202 -11.90 -5.96 7.31
N CYS A 203 -11.40 -5.87 8.54
CA CYS A 203 -10.29 -4.99 8.89
C CYS A 203 -8.99 -5.77 8.96
N ALA A 204 -7.89 -5.11 8.54
CA ALA A 204 -6.54 -5.60 8.79
C ALA A 204 -5.62 -4.43 9.12
N GLY A 205 -4.66 -4.64 10.02
CA GLY A 205 -3.76 -3.60 10.50
C GLY A 205 -3.29 -3.86 11.92
N TYR A 206 -2.41 -3.00 12.39
CA TYR A 206 -1.85 -3.04 13.74
C TYR A 206 -2.51 -1.96 14.62
N PRO A 207 -2.84 -2.25 15.91
CA PRO A 207 -3.43 -1.24 16.81
C PRO A 207 -2.56 0.01 16.98
N GLN A 208 -1.23 -0.16 16.96
CA GLN A 208 -0.28 0.96 17.04
C GLN A 208 -0.09 1.72 15.72
N GLY A 209 -0.71 1.26 14.63
CA GLY A 209 -0.49 1.80 13.29
C GLY A 209 0.88 1.42 12.70
N GLY A 210 1.43 2.25 11.84
CA GLY A 210 2.76 2.11 11.24
C GLY A 210 2.82 1.23 10.00
N LYS A 211 1.78 0.41 9.72
CA LYS A 211 1.68 -0.46 8.52
C LYS A 211 0.26 -0.49 8.00
N ASP A 212 0.07 -0.12 6.73
CA ASP A 212 -1.26 -0.06 6.11
C ASP A 212 -1.19 0.07 4.58
N SER A 213 -2.33 -0.15 3.89
CA SER A 213 -2.61 0.38 2.55
C SER A 213 -2.84 1.90 2.61
N CYS A 214 -2.71 2.59 1.48
CA CYS A 214 -2.89 4.03 1.43
C CYS A 214 -3.60 4.47 0.14
N GLN A 215 -3.66 5.79 -0.12
CA GLN A 215 -4.29 6.35 -1.31
C GLN A 215 -3.70 5.70 -2.58
N ALA A 216 -4.55 5.37 -3.54
CA ALA A 216 -4.29 4.65 -4.79
C ALA A 216 -3.95 3.15 -4.64
N ASP A 217 -4.00 2.56 -3.44
CA ASP A 217 -4.06 1.11 -3.26
C ASP A 217 -5.51 0.58 -3.37
N SER A 218 -6.51 1.46 -3.32
CA SER A 218 -7.95 1.16 -3.49
C SER A 218 -8.18 0.22 -4.66
N GLY A 219 -8.99 -0.82 -4.47
CA GLY A 219 -9.24 -1.84 -5.49
C GLY A 219 -8.15 -2.92 -5.59
N GLY A 220 -7.01 -2.74 -4.94
CA GLY A 220 -5.93 -3.73 -4.85
C GLY A 220 -6.25 -4.91 -3.93
N PRO A 221 -5.42 -5.97 -3.95
CA PRO A 221 -5.68 -7.21 -3.24
C PRO A 221 -5.25 -7.19 -1.76
N LEU A 222 -6.07 -7.82 -0.91
CA LEU A 222 -5.69 -8.39 0.37
C LEU A 222 -5.60 -9.92 0.19
N VAL A 223 -4.45 -10.51 0.51
CA VAL A 223 -4.11 -11.89 0.17
C VAL A 223 -3.72 -12.68 1.40
N ILE A 224 -4.28 -13.89 1.57
CA ILE A 224 -3.87 -14.86 2.59
C ILE A 224 -3.54 -16.17 1.87
N ASN A 225 -2.35 -16.71 2.11
CA ASN A 225 -1.89 -17.97 1.50
C ASN A 225 -2.07 -18.01 -0.04
N GLY A 226 -1.77 -16.90 -0.73
CA GLY A 226 -1.91 -16.78 -2.18
C GLY A 226 -3.35 -16.64 -2.71
N ARG A 227 -4.35 -16.60 -1.83
CA ARG A 227 -5.76 -16.47 -2.21
C ARG A 227 -6.27 -15.07 -1.92
N LEU A 228 -7.10 -14.55 -2.81
CA LEU A 228 -7.76 -13.26 -2.64
C LEU A 228 -8.84 -13.35 -1.56
N VAL A 229 -8.69 -12.58 -0.50
CA VAL A 229 -9.63 -12.53 0.63
C VAL A 229 -10.31 -11.17 0.78
N GLY A 230 -9.69 -10.10 0.26
CA GLY A 230 -10.25 -8.74 0.37
C GLY A 230 -9.85 -7.84 -0.78
N ILE A 231 -10.57 -6.75 -0.94
CA ILE A 231 -10.32 -5.67 -1.89
C ILE A 231 -10.12 -4.40 -1.07
N VAL A 232 -9.01 -3.69 -1.24
CA VAL A 232 -8.74 -2.42 -0.54
C VAL A 232 -9.90 -1.46 -0.81
N SER A 233 -10.54 -0.96 0.25
CA SER A 233 -11.73 -0.12 0.14
C SER A 233 -11.53 1.26 0.77
N TRP A 234 -11.41 1.35 2.10
CA TRP A 234 -11.29 2.62 2.81
C TRP A 234 -10.52 2.49 4.12
N GLY A 235 -10.32 3.63 4.80
CA GLY A 235 -9.72 3.71 6.13
C GLY A 235 -9.71 5.15 6.63
N SER A 236 -9.36 5.37 7.88
CA SER A 236 -9.21 6.70 8.49
C SER A 236 -7.74 7.14 8.45
N GLY A 237 -7.33 7.79 7.38
CA GLY A 237 -5.91 8.05 7.08
C GLY A 237 -5.20 6.79 6.62
N CYS A 238 -3.87 6.73 6.80
CA CYS A 238 -3.09 5.52 6.53
C CYS A 238 -2.17 5.26 7.72
N ALA A 239 -2.19 4.02 8.22
CA ALA A 239 -1.32 3.54 9.30
C ALA A 239 -1.37 4.37 10.60
N GLN A 240 -2.49 5.02 10.89
CA GLN A 240 -2.69 5.73 12.16
C GLN A 240 -3.02 4.72 13.29
N PRO A 241 -2.69 5.02 14.55
CA PRO A 241 -3.10 4.18 15.67
C PRO A 241 -4.62 4.01 15.72
N ASN A 242 -5.07 2.77 15.94
CA ASN A 242 -6.49 2.39 15.99
C ASN A 242 -7.31 2.75 14.73
N ALA A 243 -6.65 2.95 13.59
CA ALA A 243 -7.27 3.19 12.30
C ALA A 243 -6.80 2.09 11.32
N TYR A 244 -7.52 1.00 11.30
CA TYR A 244 -7.21 -0.17 10.46
C TYR A 244 -7.63 0.06 9.01
N GLY A 245 -6.93 -0.55 8.05
CA GLY A 245 -7.44 -0.65 6.68
C GLY A 245 -8.73 -1.48 6.66
N VAL A 246 -9.71 -1.03 5.89
CA VAL A 246 -11.00 -1.72 5.70
C VAL A 246 -11.08 -2.21 4.25
N TYR A 247 -11.44 -3.48 4.11
CA TYR A 247 -11.45 -4.21 2.84
C TYR A 247 -12.83 -4.78 2.58
N THR A 248 -13.28 -4.78 1.33
CA THR A 248 -14.47 -5.55 0.94
C THR A 248 -14.21 -7.03 1.15
N ARG A 249 -15.08 -7.71 1.89
CA ARG A 249 -14.95 -9.14 2.24
C ARG A 249 -15.28 -10.01 1.04
N VAL A 250 -14.27 -10.63 0.40
CA VAL A 250 -14.45 -11.39 -0.85
C VAL A 250 -15.34 -12.61 -0.67
N THR A 251 -15.23 -13.33 0.45
CA THR A 251 -16.06 -14.54 0.66
C THR A 251 -17.57 -14.27 0.65
N THR A 252 -17.98 -13.07 1.05
CA THR A 252 -19.38 -12.63 0.99
C THR A 252 -19.87 -12.50 -0.45
N TYR A 253 -19.01 -12.03 -1.34
CA TYR A 253 -19.39 -11.65 -2.72
C TYR A 253 -18.88 -12.60 -3.79
N VAL A 254 -18.17 -13.68 -3.44
CA VAL A 254 -17.49 -14.57 -4.40
C VAL A 254 -18.43 -15.13 -5.47
N ASN A 255 -19.65 -15.53 -5.10
CA ASN A 255 -20.62 -16.06 -6.06
C ASN A 255 -21.12 -14.96 -7.01
N GLN A 256 -21.35 -13.76 -6.50
CA GLN A 256 -21.76 -12.62 -7.30
C GLN A 256 -20.64 -12.17 -8.28
N ILE A 257 -19.39 -12.19 -7.81
CA ILE A 257 -18.21 -11.91 -8.65
C ILE A 257 -18.13 -12.98 -9.76
N LYS A 258 -18.14 -14.28 -9.40
CA LYS A 258 -18.06 -15.39 -10.37
C LYS A 258 -19.14 -15.35 -11.44
N ALA A 259 -20.35 -14.90 -11.11
CA ALA A 259 -21.45 -14.76 -12.06
C ALA A 259 -21.23 -13.66 -13.12
N ARG A 260 -20.11 -12.92 -13.05
CA ARG A 260 -19.76 -11.81 -13.96
C ARG A 260 -18.45 -12.02 -14.73
N LEU A 261 -17.82 -13.17 -14.56
CA LEU A 261 -16.56 -13.53 -15.24
C LEU A 261 -16.75 -14.08 -16.65
#